data_759175d1d954af949accd343cc32abc6
#
_entry.id   759175d1d954af949accd343cc32abc6
#
_cell.length_a   1.000
_cell.length_b   1.000
_cell.length_c   1.000
_cell.angle_alpha   90.00
_cell.angle_beta   90.00
_cell.angle_gamma   90.00
#
_symmetry.space_group_name_H-M   'P 1'
#
loop_
_entity.id
_entity.type
_entity.pdbx_description
1 polymer ?
#
loop_
_entity_poly.entity_id
_entity_poly.type
_entity_poly.pdbx_seq_one_letter_code
_entity_poly.pdbx_strand_id
1 'polypeptide(L)'
;RLSTLVQEIIDLSRLQDADPLLDAIHVDIDEAVNEAIDQCQVLAGTRDIDIIRGPNAGVSVVGDRTHLIMAFHNLIENAINYSPASTRVGIGVECREDLVEFTVTDQGVGIPEKDLERIFERFYRVDPARSRETGGTGLGLSIVKHVAGNHGGDISVWSLEGQGSTFTLRLPRLKDSSIASTGTE
;
A
#
# COMPACT_ATOMS: atom_id res chain seq x y z
N ARG A 1 -6.78 -9.14 18.43
CA ARG A 1 -5.90 -7.96 18.67
C ARG A 1 -4.47 -8.35 19.00
N LEU A 2 -4.22 -9.25 19.99
CA LEU A 2 -2.85 -9.69 20.30
C LEU A 2 -2.24 -10.50 19.15
N SER A 3 -3.02 -11.36 18.52
CA SER A 3 -2.57 -12.18 17.37
C SER A 3 -2.20 -11.31 16.14
N THR A 4 -2.95 -10.25 15.87
CA THR A 4 -2.67 -9.31 14.77
C THR A 4 -1.35 -8.57 15.02
N LEU A 5 -1.16 -8.03 16.24
CA LEU A 5 0.08 -7.34 16.60
C LEU A 5 1.30 -8.26 16.53
N VAL A 6 1.18 -9.49 17.02
CA VAL A 6 2.26 -10.49 16.96
C VAL A 6 2.60 -10.82 15.50
N GLN A 7 1.58 -11.00 14.65
CA GLN A 7 1.81 -11.27 13.23
C GLN A 7 2.52 -10.11 12.55
N GLU A 8 2.08 -8.88 12.74
CA GLU A 8 2.72 -7.69 12.16
C GLU A 8 4.17 -7.49 12.64
N ILE A 9 4.47 -7.80 13.91
CA ILE A 9 5.84 -7.77 14.43
C ILE A 9 6.71 -8.83 13.74
N ILE A 10 6.18 -10.05 13.55
CA ILE A 10 6.88 -11.13 12.86
C ILE A 10 7.15 -10.73 11.40
N ASP A 11 6.14 -10.18 10.72
CA ASP A 11 6.25 -9.75 9.33
C ASP A 11 7.28 -8.61 9.19
N LEU A 12 7.24 -7.64 10.10
CA LEU A 12 8.23 -6.56 10.13
C LEU A 12 9.66 -7.07 10.41
N SER A 13 9.81 -8.05 11.31
CA SER A 13 11.13 -8.68 11.56
C SER A 13 11.64 -9.38 10.32
N ARG A 14 10.80 -10.15 9.64
CA ARG A 14 11.17 -10.83 8.39
C ARG A 14 11.56 -9.87 7.28
N LEU A 15 10.84 -8.75 7.15
CA LEU A 15 11.16 -7.70 6.19
C LEU A 15 12.52 -7.04 6.44
N GLN A 16 13.01 -7.03 7.69
CA GLN A 16 14.31 -6.46 8.05
C GLN A 16 15.47 -7.42 7.83
N ASP A 17 15.25 -8.72 8.02
CA ASP A 17 16.29 -9.76 7.99
C ASP A 17 16.42 -10.41 6.60
N ALA A 18 15.42 -10.26 5.72
CA ALA A 18 15.44 -10.86 4.39
C ALA A 18 16.28 -10.03 3.42
N ASP A 19 17.09 -10.70 2.62
CA ASP A 19 17.56 -10.12 1.35
C ASP A 19 16.32 -9.92 0.46
N PRO A 20 15.91 -8.69 0.17
CA PRO A 20 14.65 -8.41 -0.52
C PRO A 20 14.59 -8.98 -1.94
N LEU A 21 15.70 -9.48 -2.47
CA LEU A 21 15.81 -10.00 -3.82
C LEU A 21 15.91 -11.54 -3.89
N LEU A 22 16.00 -12.24 -2.75
CA LEU A 22 16.16 -13.71 -2.75
C LEU A 22 14.96 -14.44 -3.39
N ASP A 23 13.74 -13.94 -3.18
CA ASP A 23 12.49 -14.49 -3.71
C ASP A 23 11.82 -13.55 -4.72
N ALA A 24 12.59 -12.61 -5.31
CA ALA A 24 12.05 -11.66 -6.26
C ALA A 24 11.66 -12.33 -7.58
N ILE A 25 10.41 -12.15 -7.97
CA ILE A 25 9.83 -12.62 -9.21
C ILE A 25 9.22 -11.46 -10.01
N HIS A 26 8.78 -11.72 -11.23
CA HIS A 26 7.94 -10.81 -11.96
C HIS A 26 6.54 -10.82 -11.34
N VAL A 27 6.10 -9.67 -10.81
CA VAL A 27 4.79 -9.49 -10.18
C VAL A 27 3.93 -8.61 -11.06
N ASP A 28 2.81 -9.13 -11.53
CA ASP A 28 1.74 -8.34 -12.13
C ASP A 28 1.08 -7.50 -11.04
N ILE A 29 1.15 -6.17 -11.19
CA ILE A 29 0.66 -5.24 -10.17
C ILE A 29 -0.86 -5.23 -10.12
N ASP A 30 -1.54 -5.35 -11.25
CA ASP A 30 -3.00 -5.36 -11.26
C ASP A 30 -3.56 -6.60 -10.56
N GLU A 31 -2.95 -7.77 -10.75
CA GLU A 31 -3.33 -9.00 -10.01
C GLU A 31 -3.09 -8.86 -8.51
N ALA A 32 -1.91 -8.35 -8.11
CA ALA A 32 -1.57 -8.18 -6.70
C ALA A 32 -2.48 -7.16 -5.99
N VAL A 33 -2.84 -6.07 -6.69
CA VAL A 33 -3.78 -5.06 -6.18
C VAL A 33 -5.19 -5.64 -6.05
N ASN A 34 -5.66 -6.41 -7.03
CA ASN A 34 -6.98 -7.03 -6.96
C ASN A 34 -7.07 -8.01 -5.78
N GLU A 35 -6.03 -8.80 -5.53
CA GLU A 35 -5.98 -9.68 -4.36
C GLU A 35 -6.04 -8.90 -3.04
N ALA A 36 -5.31 -7.79 -2.92
CA ALA A 36 -5.37 -6.93 -1.74
C ALA A 36 -6.77 -6.31 -1.54
N ILE A 37 -7.44 -5.91 -2.63
CA ILE A 37 -8.83 -5.42 -2.61
C ILE A 37 -9.76 -6.50 -2.10
N ASP A 38 -9.65 -7.73 -2.62
CA ASP A 38 -10.51 -8.86 -2.24
C ASP A 38 -10.37 -9.16 -0.74
N GLN A 39 -9.17 -9.09 -0.18
CA GLN A 39 -8.93 -9.25 1.26
C GLN A 39 -9.60 -8.15 2.10
N CYS A 40 -9.83 -6.96 1.55
CA CYS A 40 -10.45 -5.82 2.24
C CYS A 40 -11.98 -5.74 2.07
N GLN A 41 -12.60 -6.52 1.19
CA GLN A 41 -14.03 -6.41 0.86
C GLN A 41 -14.96 -6.58 2.06
N VAL A 42 -14.67 -7.53 2.94
CA VAL A 42 -15.49 -7.77 4.14
C VAL A 42 -15.43 -6.57 5.08
N LEU A 43 -14.25 -6.00 5.28
CA LEU A 43 -14.07 -4.81 6.12
C LEU A 43 -14.79 -3.61 5.50
N ALA A 44 -14.64 -3.39 4.20
CA ALA A 44 -15.31 -2.30 3.47
C ALA A 44 -16.83 -2.40 3.59
N GLY A 45 -17.40 -3.59 3.39
CA GLY A 45 -18.85 -3.84 3.55
C GLY A 45 -19.32 -3.58 4.99
N THR A 46 -18.55 -4.00 6.01
CA THR A 46 -18.88 -3.75 7.43
C THR A 46 -18.88 -2.26 7.77
N ARG A 47 -18.05 -1.47 7.08
CA ARG A 47 -17.89 -0.03 7.28
C ARG A 47 -18.74 0.82 6.36
N ASP A 48 -19.50 0.22 5.45
CA ASP A 48 -20.28 0.92 4.42
C ASP A 48 -19.38 1.81 3.53
N ILE A 49 -18.28 1.23 3.05
CA ILE A 49 -17.30 1.89 2.18
C ILE A 49 -17.29 1.22 0.80
N ASP A 50 -17.44 2.02 -0.25
CA ASP A 50 -17.27 1.55 -1.63
C ASP A 50 -15.81 1.61 -2.06
N ILE A 51 -15.22 0.49 -2.46
CA ILE A 51 -13.90 0.47 -3.08
C ILE A 51 -14.05 0.67 -4.59
N ILE A 52 -13.48 1.75 -5.11
CA ILE A 52 -13.51 2.10 -6.53
C ILE A 52 -12.14 1.83 -7.15
N ARG A 53 -12.02 0.80 -7.96
CA ARG A 53 -10.80 0.46 -8.70
C ARG A 53 -10.78 1.19 -10.04
N GLY A 54 -9.70 1.91 -10.31
CA GLY A 54 -9.42 2.48 -11.64
C GLY A 54 -9.08 1.39 -12.68
N PRO A 55 -8.82 1.79 -13.93
CA PRO A 55 -8.46 0.84 -14.98
C PRO A 55 -7.15 0.11 -14.66
N ASN A 56 -6.99 -1.09 -15.23
CA ASN A 56 -5.75 -1.84 -15.16
C ASN A 56 -4.65 -1.12 -15.95
N ALA A 57 -3.44 -1.12 -15.41
CA ALA A 57 -2.28 -0.49 -16.03
C ALA A 57 -1.48 -1.47 -16.91
N GLY A 58 -1.63 -2.78 -16.71
CA GLY A 58 -0.89 -3.82 -17.44
C GLY A 58 0.62 -3.75 -17.21
N VAL A 59 1.04 -3.51 -15.97
CA VAL A 59 2.45 -3.30 -15.61
C VAL A 59 2.93 -4.30 -14.58
N SER A 60 4.22 -4.63 -14.67
CA SER A 60 4.88 -5.54 -13.73
C SER A 60 6.10 -4.88 -13.08
N VAL A 61 6.43 -5.38 -11.91
CA VAL A 61 7.66 -5.04 -11.18
C VAL A 61 8.43 -6.33 -10.83
N VAL A 62 9.70 -6.19 -10.47
CA VAL A 62 10.46 -7.28 -9.86
C VAL A 62 10.37 -7.15 -8.35
N GLY A 63 9.89 -8.17 -7.67
CA GLY A 63 9.74 -8.11 -6.21
C GLY A 63 9.15 -9.35 -5.58
N ASP A 64 8.94 -9.27 -4.28
CA ASP A 64 8.22 -10.27 -3.50
C ASP A 64 6.71 -9.98 -3.55
N ARG A 65 5.96 -10.89 -4.20
CA ARG A 65 4.51 -10.75 -4.37
C ARG A 65 3.77 -10.64 -3.05
N THR A 66 4.17 -11.42 -2.06
CA THR A 66 3.52 -11.44 -0.73
C THR A 66 3.70 -10.11 0.00
N HIS A 67 4.92 -9.57 -0.03
CA HIS A 67 5.22 -8.28 0.58
C HIS A 67 4.51 -7.13 -0.14
N LEU A 68 4.40 -7.16 -1.47
CA LEU A 68 3.66 -6.16 -2.23
C LEU A 68 2.16 -6.18 -1.91
N ILE A 69 1.54 -7.38 -1.88
CA ILE A 69 0.13 -7.52 -1.48
C ILE A 69 -0.08 -7.00 -0.05
N MET A 70 0.82 -7.31 0.88
CA MET A 70 0.78 -6.82 2.26
C MET A 70 0.82 -5.29 2.31
N ALA A 71 1.67 -4.64 1.51
CA ALA A 71 1.74 -3.18 1.45
C ALA A 71 0.46 -2.57 0.88
N PHE A 72 -0.09 -3.11 -0.21
CA PHE A 72 -1.35 -2.67 -0.79
C PHE A 72 -2.51 -2.84 0.19
N HIS A 73 -2.62 -4.02 0.82
CA HIS A 73 -3.62 -4.30 1.85
C HIS A 73 -3.57 -3.27 2.97
N ASN A 74 -2.38 -2.99 3.54
CA ASN A 74 -2.23 -2.02 4.63
C ASN A 74 -2.71 -0.61 4.24
N LEU A 75 -2.43 -0.15 3.01
CA LEU A 75 -2.88 1.16 2.54
C LEU A 75 -4.40 1.20 2.35
N ILE A 76 -4.99 0.13 1.78
CA ILE A 76 -6.44 0.03 1.56
C ILE A 76 -7.17 -0.08 2.90
N GLU A 77 -6.69 -0.92 3.81
CA GLU A 77 -7.26 -1.09 5.16
C GLU A 77 -7.23 0.23 5.94
N ASN A 78 -6.13 0.98 5.89
CA ASN A 78 -6.04 2.31 6.49
C ASN A 78 -7.09 3.27 5.92
N ALA A 79 -7.21 3.34 4.60
CA ALA A 79 -8.19 4.20 3.94
C ALA A 79 -9.63 3.87 4.39
N ILE A 80 -9.98 2.59 4.50
CA ILE A 80 -11.29 2.13 4.99
C ILE A 80 -11.48 2.51 6.47
N ASN A 81 -10.47 2.29 7.31
CA ASN A 81 -10.57 2.50 8.75
C ASN A 81 -10.70 3.97 9.15
N TYR A 82 -10.14 4.88 8.36
CA TYR A 82 -10.17 6.32 8.65
C TYR A 82 -11.24 7.11 7.88
N SER A 83 -11.96 6.45 6.97
CA SER A 83 -13.08 7.04 6.24
C SER A 83 -14.40 6.96 7.02
N PRO A 84 -15.28 7.96 6.90
CA PRO A 84 -16.67 7.87 7.37
C PRO A 84 -17.45 6.82 6.57
N ALA A 85 -18.54 6.30 7.17
CA ALA A 85 -19.47 5.43 6.46
C ALA A 85 -20.09 6.14 5.24
N SER A 86 -20.55 5.39 4.27
CA SER A 86 -21.16 5.86 3.01
C SER A 86 -20.21 6.74 2.17
N THR A 87 -18.91 6.49 2.25
CA THR A 87 -17.89 7.15 1.43
C THR A 87 -17.17 6.17 0.51
N ARG A 88 -16.18 6.65 -0.24
CA ARG A 88 -15.46 5.87 -1.24
C ARG A 88 -13.96 5.89 -0.98
N VAL A 89 -13.33 4.76 -1.26
CA VAL A 89 -11.88 4.61 -1.34
C VAL A 89 -11.50 4.34 -2.79
N GLY A 90 -10.79 5.29 -3.40
CA GLY A 90 -10.30 5.17 -4.78
C GLY A 90 -8.95 4.48 -4.83
N ILE A 91 -8.80 3.52 -5.75
CA ILE A 91 -7.54 2.78 -5.95
C ILE A 91 -7.13 2.93 -7.41
N GLY A 92 -5.92 3.47 -7.64
CA GLY A 92 -5.32 3.66 -8.94
C GLY A 92 -4.00 2.94 -9.10
N VAL A 93 -3.70 2.52 -10.33
CA VAL A 93 -2.36 2.11 -10.76
C VAL A 93 -2.05 2.83 -12.05
N GLU A 94 -0.96 3.56 -12.07
CA GLU A 94 -0.48 4.29 -13.24
C GLU A 94 0.98 3.98 -13.50
N CYS A 95 1.38 4.01 -14.76
CA CYS A 95 2.77 3.97 -15.16
C CYS A 95 3.22 5.39 -15.51
N ARG A 96 4.25 5.87 -14.83
CA ARG A 96 4.86 7.17 -15.11
C ARG A 96 6.36 6.99 -15.35
N GLU A 97 6.77 7.16 -16.58
CA GLU A 97 8.18 6.94 -16.99
C GLU A 97 8.67 5.54 -16.61
N ASP A 98 9.62 5.46 -15.68
CA ASP A 98 10.22 4.22 -15.21
C ASP A 98 9.64 3.74 -13.85
N LEU A 99 8.52 4.31 -13.42
CA LEU A 99 7.87 4.01 -12.15
C LEU A 99 6.44 3.49 -12.36
N VAL A 100 6.04 2.59 -11.49
CA VAL A 100 4.65 2.22 -11.26
C VAL A 100 4.18 2.95 -10.01
N GLU A 101 3.13 3.73 -10.13
CA GLU A 101 2.48 4.42 -9.01
C GLU A 101 1.20 3.70 -8.63
N PHE A 102 1.15 3.16 -7.41
CA PHE A 102 -0.07 2.66 -6.78
C PHE A 102 -0.59 3.73 -5.83
N THR A 103 -1.85 4.15 -6.04
CA THR A 103 -2.48 5.21 -5.25
C THR A 103 -3.71 4.71 -4.52
N VAL A 104 -3.86 5.15 -3.27
CA VAL A 104 -5.08 4.96 -2.47
C VAL A 104 -5.55 6.31 -1.98
N THR A 105 -6.75 6.70 -2.37
CA THR A 105 -7.38 7.98 -2.00
C THR A 105 -8.60 7.72 -1.14
N ASP A 106 -8.63 8.32 0.04
CA ASP A 106 -9.75 8.25 0.98
C ASP A 106 -10.44 9.61 1.16
N GLN A 107 -11.65 9.58 1.68
CA GLN A 107 -12.46 10.73 2.07
C GLN A 107 -12.51 10.86 3.60
N GLY A 108 -11.43 10.48 4.26
CA GLY A 108 -11.32 10.42 5.71
C GLY A 108 -11.10 11.76 6.38
N VAL A 109 -10.68 11.68 7.64
CA VAL A 109 -10.44 12.87 8.48
C VAL A 109 -9.21 13.67 8.07
N GLY A 110 -8.39 13.13 7.18
CA GLY A 110 -7.08 13.71 6.85
C GLY A 110 -6.07 13.58 7.99
N ILE A 111 -4.86 14.07 7.74
CA ILE A 111 -3.71 13.99 8.63
C ILE A 111 -3.17 15.41 8.84
N PRO A 112 -2.98 15.85 10.10
CA PRO A 112 -2.36 17.13 10.38
C PRO A 112 -0.94 17.21 9.78
N GLU A 113 -0.58 18.38 9.25
CA GLU A 113 0.71 18.60 8.59
C GLU A 113 1.90 18.19 9.48
N LYS A 114 1.85 18.50 10.77
CA LYS A 114 2.88 18.13 11.77
C LYS A 114 3.10 16.62 11.92
N ASP A 115 2.14 15.81 11.51
CA ASP A 115 2.15 14.36 11.69
C ASP A 115 2.53 13.61 10.40
N LEU A 116 2.55 14.28 9.22
CA LEU A 116 2.77 13.65 7.90
C LEU A 116 4.07 12.86 7.79
N GLU A 117 5.15 13.35 8.40
CA GLU A 117 6.43 12.62 8.40
C GLU A 117 6.42 11.46 9.41
N ARG A 118 5.71 11.64 10.52
CA ARG A 118 5.73 10.72 11.65
C ARG A 118 4.81 9.50 11.48
N ILE A 119 3.79 9.58 10.64
CA ILE A 119 2.85 8.46 10.42
C ILE A 119 3.53 7.18 9.91
N PHE A 120 4.75 7.27 9.38
CA PHE A 120 5.55 6.12 8.95
C PHE A 120 6.49 5.59 10.05
N GLU A 121 6.52 6.23 11.24
CA GLU A 121 7.23 5.72 12.41
C GLU A 121 6.47 4.54 13.01
N ARG A 122 7.20 3.57 13.58
CA ARG A 122 6.59 2.41 14.24
C ARG A 122 5.80 2.85 15.46
N PHE A 123 4.61 2.27 15.64
CA PHE A 123 3.69 2.53 16.76
C PHE A 123 3.17 3.97 16.82
N TYR A 124 3.50 4.81 15.83
CA TYR A 124 2.99 6.18 15.80
C TYR A 124 1.52 6.21 15.41
N ARG A 125 0.77 7.08 16.07
CA ARG A 125 -0.68 7.26 15.86
C ARG A 125 -1.03 8.71 16.09
N VAL A 126 -1.72 9.33 15.14
CA VAL A 126 -2.18 10.74 15.22
C VAL A 126 -3.16 10.91 16.38
N ASP A 127 -4.13 9.98 16.52
CA ASP A 127 -5.10 9.96 17.63
C ASP A 127 -5.16 8.56 18.27
N PRO A 128 -4.51 8.37 19.44
CA PRO A 128 -4.53 7.10 20.14
C PRO A 128 -5.92 6.67 20.64
N ALA A 129 -6.85 7.61 20.87
CA ALA A 129 -8.18 7.31 21.38
C ALA A 129 -9.06 6.72 20.27
N ARG A 130 -9.15 7.39 19.13
CA ARG A 130 -9.89 6.92 17.96
C ARG A 130 -9.33 5.60 17.40
N SER A 131 -8.02 5.47 17.43
CA SER A 131 -7.35 4.28 16.93
C SER A 131 -7.58 3.05 17.80
N ARG A 132 -8.04 3.17 19.05
CA ARG A 132 -8.48 2.03 19.88
C ARG A 132 -9.78 1.42 19.35
N GLU A 133 -10.64 2.21 18.77
CA GLU A 133 -11.91 1.76 18.15
C GLU A 133 -11.65 1.02 16.84
N THR A 134 -10.69 1.48 16.04
CA THR A 134 -10.33 0.84 14.76
C THR A 134 -9.40 -0.35 14.91
N GLY A 135 -8.83 -0.58 16.11
CA GLY A 135 -7.96 -1.72 16.38
C GLY A 135 -6.54 -1.63 15.79
N GLY A 136 -6.16 -0.49 15.22
CA GLY A 136 -4.87 -0.31 14.57
C GLY A 136 -3.68 -0.45 15.52
N THR A 137 -2.60 -1.05 15.09
CA THR A 137 -1.36 -1.32 15.85
C THR A 137 -0.34 -0.18 15.75
N GLY A 138 -0.45 0.64 14.69
CA GLY A 138 0.54 1.66 14.34
C GLY A 138 1.76 1.09 13.60
N LEU A 139 1.67 -0.14 13.11
CA LEU A 139 2.76 -0.78 12.34
C LEU A 139 2.50 -0.77 10.83
N GLY A 140 1.26 -0.72 10.37
CA GLY A 140 0.90 -0.88 8.96
C GLY A 140 1.65 0.06 8.01
N LEU A 141 1.69 1.37 8.29
CA LEU A 141 2.42 2.32 7.42
C LEU A 141 3.95 2.16 7.49
N SER A 142 4.50 1.73 8.62
CA SER A 142 5.91 1.41 8.72
C SER A 142 6.27 0.15 7.92
N ILE A 143 5.37 -0.84 7.84
CA ILE A 143 5.49 -2.01 6.96
C ILE A 143 5.50 -1.55 5.50
N VAL A 144 4.56 -0.71 5.09
CA VAL A 144 4.52 -0.16 3.71
C VAL A 144 5.83 0.53 3.36
N LYS A 145 6.36 1.36 4.24
CA LYS A 145 7.64 2.06 4.03
C LYS A 145 8.81 1.09 3.86
N HIS A 146 8.86 0.01 4.66
CA HIS A 146 9.88 -1.03 4.53
C HIS A 146 9.75 -1.80 3.21
N VAL A 147 8.53 -2.21 2.86
CA VAL A 147 8.29 -2.89 1.58
C VAL A 147 8.70 -2.00 0.41
N ALA A 148 8.33 -0.73 0.41
CA ALA A 148 8.73 0.22 -0.62
C ALA A 148 10.25 0.28 -0.77
N GLY A 149 10.97 0.49 0.34
CA GLY A 149 12.44 0.56 0.35
C GLY A 149 13.10 -0.73 -0.12
N ASN A 150 12.61 -1.91 0.30
CA ASN A 150 13.13 -3.21 -0.12
C ASN A 150 12.96 -3.45 -1.63
N HIS A 151 11.98 -2.81 -2.26
CA HIS A 151 11.73 -2.87 -3.70
C HIS A 151 12.36 -1.71 -4.49
N GLY A 152 13.22 -0.89 -3.86
CA GLY A 152 13.88 0.25 -4.51
C GLY A 152 12.94 1.41 -4.81
N GLY A 153 11.80 1.47 -4.15
CA GLY A 153 10.77 2.48 -4.30
C GLY A 153 10.63 3.40 -3.10
N ASP A 154 9.56 4.15 -3.07
CA ASP A 154 9.19 5.05 -1.97
C ASP A 154 7.69 5.10 -1.74
N ILE A 155 7.30 5.70 -0.62
CA ILE A 155 5.91 6.02 -0.26
C ILE A 155 5.81 7.49 0.11
N SER A 156 4.78 8.15 -0.41
CA SER A 156 4.45 9.53 -0.06
C SER A 156 2.97 9.66 0.28
N VAL A 157 2.63 10.76 0.95
CA VAL A 157 1.26 11.09 1.31
C VAL A 157 0.98 12.56 1.01
N TRP A 158 -0.16 12.82 0.42
CA TRP A 158 -0.81 14.13 0.41
C TRP A 158 -2.06 14.03 1.26
N SER A 159 -2.26 14.98 2.16
CA SER A 159 -3.44 14.97 3.03
C SER A 159 -3.83 16.38 3.45
N LEU A 160 -5.12 16.58 3.62
CA LEU A 160 -5.69 17.80 4.16
C LEU A 160 -6.73 17.43 5.21
N GLU A 161 -6.60 18.01 6.41
CA GLU A 161 -7.54 17.77 7.51
C GLU A 161 -8.98 18.05 7.07
N GLY A 162 -9.88 17.12 7.34
CA GLY A 162 -11.29 17.18 6.98
C GLY A 162 -11.61 16.84 5.51
N GLN A 163 -10.62 16.57 4.68
CA GLN A 163 -10.84 16.25 3.25
C GLN A 163 -10.35 14.85 2.84
N GLY A 164 -9.52 14.21 3.66
CA GLY A 164 -8.98 12.90 3.39
C GLY A 164 -7.50 12.91 3.01
N SER A 165 -7.04 11.77 2.50
CA SER A 165 -5.63 11.54 2.18
C SER A 165 -5.48 10.79 0.86
N THR A 166 -4.34 11.00 0.21
CA THR A 166 -3.89 10.19 -0.93
C THR A 166 -2.48 9.67 -0.61
N PHE A 167 -2.36 8.36 -0.49
CA PHE A 167 -1.08 7.67 -0.38
C PHE A 167 -0.64 7.22 -1.76
N THR A 168 0.65 7.43 -2.08
CA THR A 168 1.25 7.02 -3.35
C THR A 168 2.50 6.18 -3.09
N LEU A 169 2.41 4.89 -3.40
CA LEU A 169 3.53 3.95 -3.39
C LEU A 169 4.12 3.90 -4.79
N ARG A 170 5.42 4.20 -4.92
CA ARG A 170 6.16 4.15 -6.18
C ARG A 170 7.13 2.99 -6.18
N LEU A 171 7.13 2.23 -7.26
CA LEU A 171 8.00 1.08 -7.46
C LEU A 171 8.69 1.20 -8.82
N PRO A 172 9.98 0.78 -8.95
CA PRO A 172 10.64 0.69 -10.24
C PRO A 172 9.89 -0.25 -11.18
N ARG A 173 9.56 0.25 -12.39
CA ARG A 173 8.91 -0.56 -13.42
C ARG A 173 9.89 -1.57 -13.99
N LEU A 174 9.42 -2.80 -14.20
CA LEU A 174 10.13 -3.74 -15.05
C LEU A 174 10.08 -3.23 -16.49
N LYS A 175 11.25 -2.92 -17.07
CA LYS A 175 11.33 -2.59 -18.50
C LYS A 175 11.19 -3.89 -19.28
N ASP A 176 10.24 -3.93 -20.21
CA ASP A 176 10.21 -4.98 -21.23
C ASP A 176 11.55 -4.91 -21.99
N SER A 177 12.39 -5.91 -21.79
CA SER A 177 13.57 -6.08 -22.66
C SER A 177 13.02 -6.33 -24.05
N SER A 178 12.96 -5.27 -24.87
CA SER A 178 12.70 -5.43 -26.29
C SER A 178 13.71 -6.47 -26.80
N ILE A 179 13.20 -7.63 -27.18
CA ILE A 179 13.96 -8.65 -27.90
C ILE A 179 14.47 -7.94 -29.15
N ALA A 180 15.73 -7.51 -29.10
CA ALA A 180 16.42 -7.11 -30.30
C ALA A 180 16.48 -8.36 -31.18
N SER A 181 15.55 -8.45 -32.14
CA SER A 181 15.64 -9.39 -33.24
C SER A 181 16.89 -9.03 -34.00
N THR A 182 17.99 -9.66 -33.67
CA THR A 182 19.15 -9.72 -34.55
C THR A 182 18.72 -10.53 -35.77
N GLY A 183 18.23 -9.80 -36.80
CA GLY A 183 18.15 -10.32 -38.13
C GLY A 183 19.55 -10.65 -38.58
N THR A 184 19.81 -11.94 -38.77
CA THR A 184 20.99 -12.43 -39.46
C THR A 184 20.64 -12.42 -40.95
N GLU A 185 21.32 -11.57 -41.71
CA GLU A 185 21.52 -11.77 -43.14
C GLU A 185 22.49 -12.92 -43.40
#